data_78da41933f8d16e9583f85aaf89ba7cd
#
_entry.id   78da41933f8d16e9583f85aaf89ba7cd
#
_cell.length_a   1.000
_cell.length_b   1.000
_cell.length_c   1.000
_cell.angle_alpha   90.00
_cell.angle_beta   90.00
_cell.angle_gamma   90.00
#
_symmetry.space_group_name_H-M   'P 1'
#
loop_
_entity.id
_entity.type
_entity.pdbx_description
1 polymer ?
#
loop_
_entity_poly.entity_id
_entity_poly.type
_entity_poly.pdbx_seq_one_letter_code
_entity_poly.pdbx_strand_id
1 'polypeptide(L)'
;MIFEKQILNIYRKNLFIRNDNADGIFYFAPEDFPGLEAHPWSFKARAGHDLKGFFYHYPDPIPGRLLVFDHGMGNGHRAYMREIEQLARAGFLVFSYDHTGCMASGGENCNGFAQSLSDLDACMEALKAEKALEGYSFSVMGHSWGGFSTMNIAALHPEISHVVSMSGFVSVKRIVEQTFAGPLKPYRKAIMALEREANEKYVDHDAVESLKGTDAKVLLIYSADDPVVKKVSHYDPLVLGLQGKENIRFHLEQGKAHNPSYTAEAVKYKDGFFKALQKLQKRGSKVSAGERKAFMESYDWLRMTTQDEKVWDLIVSHLKA
;
A
#
# COMPACT_ATOMS: atom_id res chain seq x y z
N MET A 1 19.38 -5.38 -26.36
CA MET A 1 19.45 -3.91 -26.62
C MET A 1 20.69 -3.32 -25.95
N ILE A 2 21.24 -2.23 -26.51
CA ILE A 2 22.30 -1.48 -25.84
C ILE A 2 21.79 -1.04 -24.47
N PHE A 3 22.59 -1.24 -23.40
CA PHE A 3 22.25 -0.93 -22.01
C PHE A 3 21.09 -1.71 -21.35
N GLU A 4 20.52 -2.72 -21.97
CA GLU A 4 19.44 -3.51 -21.37
C GLU A 4 19.84 -4.13 -20.02
N LYS A 5 21.01 -4.74 -19.96
CA LYS A 5 21.55 -5.33 -18.74
C LYS A 5 21.71 -4.28 -17.61
N GLN A 6 22.18 -3.08 -17.95
CA GLN A 6 22.34 -2.00 -17.00
C GLN A 6 20.97 -1.50 -16.47
N ILE A 7 20.00 -1.33 -17.37
CA ILE A 7 18.63 -0.91 -16.99
C ILE A 7 17.98 -1.96 -16.08
N LEU A 8 18.07 -3.26 -16.43
CA LEU A 8 17.54 -4.33 -15.59
C LEU A 8 18.25 -4.38 -14.23
N ASN A 9 19.56 -4.16 -14.17
CA ASN A 9 20.28 -4.10 -12.90
C ASN A 9 19.83 -2.91 -12.03
N ILE A 10 19.60 -1.74 -12.64
CA ILE A 10 19.07 -0.56 -11.93
C ILE A 10 17.66 -0.87 -11.41
N TYR A 11 16.83 -1.49 -12.23
CA TYR A 11 15.47 -1.88 -11.85
C TYR A 11 15.49 -2.84 -10.65
N ARG A 12 16.29 -3.92 -10.71
CA ARG A 12 16.43 -4.87 -9.60
C ARG A 12 16.91 -4.19 -8.32
N LYS A 13 17.91 -3.31 -8.40
CA LYS A 13 18.44 -2.57 -7.25
C LYS A 13 17.46 -1.61 -6.59
N ASN A 14 16.37 -1.26 -7.25
CA ASN A 14 15.35 -0.36 -6.70
C ASN A 14 14.06 -1.06 -6.27
N LEU A 15 13.70 -2.16 -6.94
CA LEU A 15 12.40 -2.83 -6.71
C LEU A 15 12.53 -4.28 -6.21
N PHE A 16 13.68 -4.91 -6.38
CA PHE A 16 13.96 -6.26 -5.87
C PHE A 16 14.95 -6.15 -4.72
N ILE A 17 14.61 -5.35 -3.72
CA ILE A 17 15.43 -5.14 -2.52
C ILE A 17 14.59 -5.44 -1.28
N ARG A 18 15.26 -5.71 -0.19
CA ARG A 18 14.64 -5.81 1.12
C ARG A 18 14.48 -4.41 1.73
N ASN A 19 13.33 -4.17 2.36
CA ASN A 19 12.98 -2.89 2.96
C ASN A 19 12.85 -3.02 4.49
N ASP A 20 13.90 -2.64 5.21
CA ASP A 20 14.03 -2.81 6.66
C ASP A 20 14.25 -1.47 7.40
N ASN A 21 13.66 -0.38 6.92
CA ASN A 21 13.80 0.96 7.53
C ASN A 21 15.26 1.41 7.69
N ALA A 22 16.08 1.17 6.67
CA ALA A 22 17.52 1.50 6.68
C ALA A 22 17.83 3.00 6.94
N ASP A 23 16.88 3.88 6.63
CA ASP A 23 17.00 5.32 6.89
C ASP A 23 16.67 5.73 8.32
N GLY A 24 16.14 4.81 9.15
CA GLY A 24 15.75 5.10 10.52
C GLY A 24 14.55 6.05 10.61
N ILE A 25 13.63 5.98 9.64
CA ILE A 25 12.37 6.75 9.64
C ILE A 25 11.56 6.35 10.88
N PHE A 26 10.99 7.33 11.56
CA PHE A 26 10.13 7.07 12.71
C PHE A 26 8.83 6.41 12.27
N TYR A 27 8.46 5.37 12.99
CA TYR A 27 7.15 4.72 12.88
C TYR A 27 6.45 4.76 14.22
N PHE A 28 5.15 5.05 14.20
CA PHE A 28 4.33 4.92 15.40
C PHE A 28 4.23 3.46 15.82
N ALA A 29 4.19 3.24 17.12
CA ALA A 29 3.91 1.96 17.73
C ALA A 29 2.47 1.96 18.30
N PRO A 30 1.87 0.80 18.56
CA PRO A 30 0.54 0.74 19.20
C PRO A 30 0.47 1.52 20.50
N GLU A 31 1.56 1.54 21.26
CA GLU A 31 1.70 2.24 22.54
C GLU A 31 1.60 3.77 22.43
N ASP A 32 1.82 4.33 21.24
CA ASP A 32 1.61 5.76 20.97
C ASP A 32 0.12 6.14 20.91
N PHE A 33 -0.79 5.14 20.91
CA PHE A 33 -2.23 5.32 20.82
C PHE A 33 -2.91 4.70 22.05
N PRO A 34 -3.19 5.49 23.11
CA PRO A 34 -3.75 4.97 24.35
C PRO A 34 -5.01 4.14 24.15
N GLY A 35 -4.98 2.88 24.64
CA GLY A 35 -6.08 1.93 24.54
C GLY A 35 -6.14 1.11 23.24
N LEU A 36 -5.24 1.35 22.29
CA LEU A 36 -5.12 0.50 21.11
C LEU A 36 -4.45 -0.84 21.50
N GLU A 37 -5.12 -1.94 21.24
CA GLU A 37 -4.60 -3.29 21.43
C GLU A 37 -3.98 -3.81 20.13
N ALA A 38 -2.88 -4.56 20.24
CA ALA A 38 -2.16 -5.16 19.12
C ALA A 38 -1.80 -6.62 19.42
N HIS A 39 -2.34 -7.56 18.65
CA HIS A 39 -2.12 -8.98 18.82
C HIS A 39 -1.35 -9.55 17.63
N PRO A 40 -0.15 -10.12 17.84
CA PRO A 40 0.67 -10.63 16.73
C PRO A 40 0.01 -11.86 16.10
N TRP A 41 0.07 -11.92 14.79
CA TRP A 41 -0.35 -13.08 14.01
C TRP A 41 0.52 -13.22 12.76
N SER A 42 0.73 -14.44 12.29
CA SER A 42 1.55 -14.72 11.11
C SER A 42 0.94 -15.82 10.26
N PHE A 43 1.22 -15.76 8.97
CA PHE A 43 0.77 -16.74 7.99
C PHE A 43 1.86 -17.01 6.96
N LYS A 44 1.68 -18.01 6.11
CA LYS A 44 2.65 -18.37 5.08
C LYS A 44 2.41 -17.62 3.79
N ALA A 45 3.45 -16.98 3.25
CA ALA A 45 3.47 -16.53 1.87
C ALA A 45 3.37 -17.74 0.91
N ARG A 46 3.02 -17.51 -0.35
CA ARG A 46 3.00 -18.55 -1.39
C ARG A 46 4.36 -19.25 -1.56
N ALA A 47 5.46 -18.55 -1.29
CA ALA A 47 6.81 -19.10 -1.31
C ALA A 47 7.21 -19.84 -0.02
N GLY A 48 6.32 -19.95 0.98
CA GLY A 48 6.50 -20.74 2.20
C GLY A 48 7.17 -20.03 3.38
N HIS A 49 7.70 -18.84 3.23
CA HIS A 49 8.21 -18.04 4.36
C HIS A 49 7.07 -17.38 5.16
N ASP A 50 7.35 -16.95 6.39
CA ASP A 50 6.37 -16.28 7.23
C ASP A 50 6.19 -14.82 6.84
N LEU A 51 4.92 -14.41 6.73
CA LEU A 51 4.49 -13.03 6.73
C LEU A 51 3.96 -12.69 8.13
N LYS A 52 4.43 -11.59 8.69
CA LYS A 52 4.16 -11.19 10.07
C LYS A 52 3.34 -9.92 10.13
N GLY A 53 2.31 -9.93 10.96
CA GLY A 53 1.41 -8.80 11.15
C GLY A 53 0.78 -8.80 12.53
N PHE A 54 -0.20 -7.93 12.69
CA PHE A 54 -0.94 -7.76 13.93
C PHE A 54 -2.41 -7.50 13.65
N PHE A 55 -3.26 -8.02 14.53
CA PHE A 55 -4.62 -7.53 14.69
C PHE A 55 -4.62 -6.32 15.61
N TYR A 56 -5.25 -5.24 15.16
CA TYR A 56 -5.37 -3.98 15.89
C TYR A 56 -6.85 -3.69 16.16
N HIS A 57 -7.18 -3.32 17.38
CA HIS A 57 -8.54 -2.90 17.74
C HIS A 57 -8.54 -2.07 19.03
N TYR A 58 -9.56 -1.28 19.22
CA TYR A 58 -9.96 -0.76 20.53
C TYR A 58 -10.92 -1.76 21.21
N PRO A 59 -11.19 -1.63 22.51
CA PRO A 59 -12.19 -2.46 23.18
C PRO A 59 -13.52 -2.48 22.42
N ASP A 60 -14.17 -3.64 22.36
CA ASP A 60 -15.47 -3.86 21.74
C ASP A 60 -15.56 -3.50 20.24
N PRO A 61 -14.72 -4.10 19.37
CA PRO A 61 -14.83 -3.88 17.94
C PRO A 61 -16.18 -4.36 17.39
N ILE A 62 -16.59 -3.82 16.25
CA ILE A 62 -17.83 -4.23 15.56
C ILE A 62 -17.79 -5.73 15.30
N PRO A 63 -18.73 -6.53 15.86
CA PRO A 63 -18.69 -7.97 15.76
C PRO A 63 -18.75 -8.46 14.30
N GLY A 64 -17.96 -9.49 13.98
CA GLY A 64 -18.01 -10.17 12.68
C GLY A 64 -17.51 -9.33 11.50
N ARG A 65 -16.76 -8.24 11.74
CA ARG A 65 -16.17 -7.41 10.67
C ARG A 65 -14.66 -7.32 10.82
N LEU A 66 -13.95 -7.81 9.84
CA LEU A 66 -12.50 -7.69 9.73
C LEU A 66 -12.11 -6.86 8.52
N LEU A 67 -11.19 -5.93 8.71
CA LEU A 67 -10.61 -5.12 7.66
C LEU A 67 -9.12 -5.42 7.55
N VAL A 68 -8.66 -5.83 6.34
CA VAL A 68 -7.24 -5.95 6.05
C VAL A 68 -6.73 -4.64 5.50
N PHE A 69 -5.72 -4.05 6.15
CA PHE A 69 -5.03 -2.87 5.63
C PHE A 69 -3.71 -3.29 4.98
N ASP A 70 -3.59 -3.03 3.67
CA ASP A 70 -2.47 -3.43 2.83
C ASP A 70 -1.55 -2.24 2.55
N HIS A 71 -0.27 -2.33 2.98
CA HIS A 71 0.65 -1.21 2.98
C HIS A 71 1.28 -0.94 1.60
N GLY A 72 1.74 0.30 1.38
CA GLY A 72 2.52 0.70 0.22
C GLY A 72 3.94 0.16 0.22
N MET A 73 4.61 0.21 -0.94
CA MET A 73 5.98 -0.24 -1.08
C MET A 73 6.93 0.55 -0.16
N GLY A 74 7.82 -0.17 0.49
CA GLY A 74 8.97 0.40 1.20
C GLY A 74 9.07 0.03 2.66
N ASN A 75 8.14 0.42 3.51
CA ASN A 75 8.42 0.51 4.94
C ASN A 75 7.57 -0.37 5.87
N GLY A 76 6.81 -1.32 5.33
CA GLY A 76 5.96 -2.20 6.12
C GLY A 76 4.69 -1.51 6.69
N HIS A 77 3.87 -2.27 7.39
CA HIS A 77 2.56 -1.82 7.89
C HIS A 77 2.67 -0.73 8.96
N ARG A 78 3.73 -0.73 9.78
CA ARG A 78 3.92 0.28 10.84
C ARG A 78 4.08 1.71 10.31
N ALA A 79 4.47 1.87 9.05
CA ALA A 79 4.47 3.19 8.40
C ALA A 79 3.05 3.77 8.22
N TYR A 80 2.02 2.94 8.40
CA TYR A 80 0.61 3.27 8.25
C TYR A 80 -0.16 3.19 9.57
N MET A 81 0.53 3.26 10.72
CA MET A 81 -0.14 3.15 12.04
C MET A 81 -1.20 4.23 12.26
N ARG A 82 -1.07 5.41 11.65
CA ARG A 82 -2.09 6.47 11.73
C ARG A 82 -3.38 6.08 11.01
N GLU A 83 -3.27 5.45 9.85
CA GLU A 83 -4.39 4.92 9.06
C GLU A 83 -5.02 3.70 9.76
N ILE A 84 -4.19 2.78 10.24
CA ILE A 84 -4.64 1.59 10.98
C ILE A 84 -5.40 1.99 12.24
N GLU A 85 -4.88 2.96 12.98
CA GLU A 85 -5.51 3.49 14.19
C GLU A 85 -6.86 4.15 13.91
N GLN A 86 -6.97 4.95 12.82
CA GLN A 86 -8.24 5.54 12.41
C GLN A 86 -9.31 4.47 12.14
N LEU A 87 -8.95 3.37 11.50
CA LEU A 87 -9.85 2.26 11.23
C LEU A 87 -10.24 1.53 12.52
N ALA A 88 -9.28 1.26 13.41
CA ALA A 88 -9.53 0.65 14.70
C ALA A 88 -10.44 1.54 15.58
N ARG A 89 -10.21 2.88 15.59
CA ARG A 89 -11.05 3.87 16.28
C ARG A 89 -12.46 3.93 15.70
N ALA A 90 -12.62 3.68 14.41
CA ALA A 90 -13.93 3.57 13.77
C ALA A 90 -14.69 2.28 14.15
N GLY A 91 -14.04 1.38 14.93
CA GLY A 91 -14.61 0.15 15.48
C GLY A 91 -14.29 -1.12 14.68
N PHE A 92 -13.40 -1.07 13.70
CA PHE A 92 -13.01 -2.28 12.97
C PHE A 92 -11.97 -3.10 13.75
N LEU A 93 -12.07 -4.44 13.66
CA LEU A 93 -10.91 -5.30 13.85
C LEU A 93 -10.05 -5.17 12.60
N VAL A 94 -8.85 -4.61 12.74
CA VAL A 94 -7.96 -4.34 11.60
C VAL A 94 -6.80 -5.32 11.63
N PHE A 95 -6.58 -6.05 10.54
CA PHE A 95 -5.36 -6.82 10.35
C PHE A 95 -4.45 -6.11 9.37
N SER A 96 -3.17 -5.99 9.70
CA SER A 96 -2.15 -5.48 8.79
C SER A 96 -0.83 -6.22 9.03
N TYR A 97 -0.07 -6.43 7.97
CA TYR A 97 1.13 -7.26 7.98
C TYR A 97 2.23 -6.62 7.11
N ASP A 98 3.45 -7.10 7.26
CA ASP A 98 4.55 -6.72 6.38
C ASP A 98 4.60 -7.65 5.18
N HIS A 99 4.66 -7.11 3.97
CA HIS A 99 4.83 -7.88 2.74
C HIS A 99 6.16 -8.64 2.68
N THR A 100 6.26 -9.61 1.78
CA THR A 100 7.49 -10.31 1.43
C THR A 100 8.65 -9.33 1.25
N GLY A 101 9.77 -9.59 1.93
CA GLY A 101 10.96 -8.74 1.87
C GLY A 101 10.82 -7.39 2.56
N CYS A 102 9.82 -7.21 3.44
CA CYS A 102 9.64 -6.00 4.25
C CYS A 102 9.75 -6.32 5.75
N MET A 103 10.47 -5.47 6.47
CA MET A 103 10.51 -5.40 7.95
C MET A 103 10.63 -6.78 8.63
N ALA A 104 9.59 -7.20 9.39
CA ALA A 104 9.61 -8.43 10.17
C ALA A 104 9.27 -9.70 9.36
N SER A 105 8.74 -9.54 8.15
CA SER A 105 8.39 -10.66 7.27
C SER A 105 9.60 -11.29 6.59
N GLY A 106 9.46 -12.56 6.19
CA GLY A 106 10.46 -13.30 5.43
C GLY A 106 10.60 -12.82 3.99
N GLY A 107 11.43 -13.51 3.23
CA GLY A 107 11.78 -13.17 1.84
C GLY A 107 13.07 -12.36 1.74
N GLU A 108 13.85 -12.63 0.72
CA GLU A 108 15.14 -11.95 0.50
C GLU A 108 14.97 -10.52 -0.03
N ASN A 109 13.87 -10.26 -0.72
CA ASN A 109 13.53 -8.97 -1.32
C ASN A 109 12.03 -8.87 -1.60
N CYS A 110 11.54 -7.70 -2.02
CA CYS A 110 10.13 -7.43 -2.32
C CYS A 110 9.59 -8.12 -3.58
N ASN A 111 10.41 -8.81 -4.35
CA ASN A 111 10.04 -9.63 -5.50
C ASN A 111 9.13 -8.94 -6.55
N GLY A 112 9.27 -7.63 -6.75
CA GLY A 112 8.57 -6.86 -7.79
C GLY A 112 7.19 -6.35 -7.42
N PHE A 113 6.53 -5.73 -8.38
CA PHE A 113 5.25 -5.05 -8.16
C PHE A 113 4.08 -5.98 -7.87
N ALA A 114 4.02 -7.16 -8.47
CA ALA A 114 2.88 -8.06 -8.30
C ALA A 114 2.92 -8.85 -6.99
N GLN A 115 4.01 -8.75 -6.22
CA GLN A 115 4.17 -9.48 -4.95
C GLN A 115 3.11 -9.08 -3.91
N SER A 116 2.70 -7.81 -3.84
CA SER A 116 1.65 -7.40 -2.89
C SER A 116 0.34 -8.14 -3.12
N LEU A 117 -0.05 -8.36 -4.38
CA LEU A 117 -1.25 -9.14 -4.68
C LEU A 117 -1.09 -10.62 -4.30
N SER A 118 0.10 -11.20 -4.52
CA SER A 118 0.41 -12.58 -4.09
C SER A 118 0.33 -12.73 -2.57
N ASP A 119 0.85 -11.75 -1.83
CA ASP A 119 0.84 -11.78 -0.37
C ASP A 119 -0.57 -11.56 0.19
N LEU A 120 -1.34 -10.64 -0.42
CA LEU A 120 -2.73 -10.40 -0.01
C LEU A 120 -3.64 -11.60 -0.33
N ASP A 121 -3.42 -12.30 -1.46
CA ASP A 121 -4.11 -13.56 -1.79
C ASP A 121 -3.83 -14.64 -0.72
N ALA A 122 -2.57 -14.79 -0.32
CA ALA A 122 -2.19 -15.71 0.76
C ALA A 122 -2.77 -15.30 2.13
N CYS A 123 -2.80 -13.99 2.42
CA CYS A 123 -3.40 -13.42 3.62
C CYS A 123 -4.89 -13.76 3.70
N MET A 124 -5.65 -13.50 2.66
CA MET A 124 -7.09 -13.76 2.62
C MET A 124 -7.40 -15.25 2.78
N GLU A 125 -6.64 -16.14 2.15
CA GLU A 125 -6.80 -17.58 2.35
C GLU A 125 -6.52 -18.01 3.80
N ALA A 126 -5.47 -17.47 4.40
CA ALA A 126 -5.11 -17.80 5.78
C ALA A 126 -6.16 -17.28 6.78
N LEU A 127 -6.66 -16.04 6.60
CA LEU A 127 -7.71 -15.48 7.46
C LEU A 127 -9.02 -16.25 7.33
N LYS A 128 -9.40 -16.70 6.14
CA LYS A 128 -10.59 -17.55 5.92
C LYS A 128 -10.47 -18.93 6.56
N ALA A 129 -9.26 -19.45 6.66
CA ALA A 129 -9.02 -20.74 7.32
C ALA A 129 -8.95 -20.62 8.86
N GLU A 130 -8.87 -19.41 9.42
CA GLU A 130 -8.79 -19.18 10.86
C GLU A 130 -10.16 -19.34 11.52
N LYS A 131 -10.29 -20.38 12.38
CA LYS A 131 -11.56 -20.72 13.03
C LYS A 131 -12.15 -19.59 13.87
N ALA A 132 -11.30 -18.78 14.48
CA ALA A 132 -11.74 -17.64 15.29
C ALA A 132 -12.42 -16.54 14.44
N LEU A 133 -12.26 -16.58 13.12
CA LEU A 133 -12.82 -15.62 12.16
C LEU A 133 -13.97 -16.24 11.33
N GLU A 134 -14.45 -17.43 11.70
CA GLU A 134 -15.59 -18.04 11.02
C GLU A 134 -16.83 -17.13 11.09
N GLY A 135 -17.44 -16.86 9.94
CA GLY A 135 -18.60 -15.97 9.83
C GLY A 135 -18.28 -14.48 9.75
N TYR A 136 -17.00 -14.09 9.76
CA TYR A 136 -16.61 -12.70 9.58
C TYR A 136 -16.81 -12.25 8.11
N SER A 137 -17.27 -11.01 7.96
CA SER A 137 -17.24 -10.28 6.69
C SER A 137 -15.89 -9.60 6.52
N PHE A 138 -15.28 -9.77 5.35
CA PHE A 138 -13.98 -9.22 5.04
C PHE A 138 -14.09 -7.93 4.21
N SER A 139 -13.32 -6.95 4.59
CA SER A 139 -13.09 -5.72 3.80
C SER A 139 -11.59 -5.53 3.60
N VAL A 140 -11.20 -4.86 2.52
CA VAL A 140 -9.79 -4.56 2.24
C VAL A 140 -9.61 -3.08 1.97
N MET A 141 -8.54 -2.51 2.48
CA MET A 141 -8.13 -1.13 2.22
C MET A 141 -6.62 -1.08 2.01
N GLY A 142 -6.14 -0.30 1.03
CA GLY A 142 -4.70 -0.18 0.81
C GLY A 142 -4.30 1.10 0.12
N HIS A 143 -2.99 1.39 0.20
CA HIS A 143 -2.39 2.58 -0.39
C HIS A 143 -1.28 2.20 -1.36
N SER A 144 -1.21 2.87 -2.52
CA SER A 144 -0.13 2.73 -3.49
C SER A 144 0.03 1.26 -3.95
N TRP A 145 1.09 0.57 -3.56
CA TRP A 145 1.32 -0.85 -3.81
C TRP A 145 0.19 -1.73 -3.22
N GLY A 146 -0.20 -1.46 -1.96
CA GLY A 146 -1.38 -2.06 -1.34
C GLY A 146 -2.69 -1.64 -2.02
N GLY A 147 -2.75 -0.45 -2.61
CA GLY A 147 -3.90 -0.02 -3.42
C GLY A 147 -4.05 -0.82 -4.72
N PHE A 148 -2.95 -1.24 -5.34
CA PHE A 148 -2.97 -2.16 -6.47
C PHE A 148 -3.51 -3.53 -6.07
N SER A 149 -2.98 -4.11 -4.99
CA SER A 149 -3.42 -5.42 -4.51
C SER A 149 -4.89 -5.41 -4.10
N THR A 150 -5.36 -4.40 -3.37
CA THR A 150 -6.76 -4.30 -2.91
C THR A 150 -7.77 -4.17 -4.05
N MET A 151 -7.43 -3.50 -5.14
CA MET A 151 -8.29 -3.46 -6.33
C MET A 151 -8.35 -4.82 -7.05
N ASN A 152 -7.22 -5.52 -7.13
CA ASN A 152 -7.10 -6.74 -7.91
C ASN A 152 -7.51 -7.99 -7.13
N ILE A 153 -7.45 -7.97 -5.80
CA ILE A 153 -7.87 -9.10 -4.95
C ILE A 153 -9.37 -9.40 -5.08
N ALA A 154 -10.19 -8.42 -5.45
CA ALA A 154 -11.62 -8.58 -5.65
C ALA A 154 -11.98 -9.62 -6.74
N ALA A 155 -11.08 -9.86 -7.69
CA ALA A 155 -11.26 -10.90 -8.70
C ALA A 155 -10.91 -12.31 -8.19
N LEU A 156 -10.11 -12.41 -7.12
CA LEU A 156 -9.68 -13.67 -6.54
C LEU A 156 -10.54 -14.08 -5.34
N HIS A 157 -11.11 -13.09 -4.64
CA HIS A 157 -11.90 -13.25 -3.42
C HIS A 157 -13.25 -12.51 -3.55
N PRO A 158 -14.24 -13.09 -4.24
CA PRO A 158 -15.54 -12.47 -4.46
C PRO A 158 -16.36 -12.26 -3.20
N GLU A 159 -16.00 -12.90 -2.09
CA GLU A 159 -16.61 -12.71 -0.77
C GLU A 159 -16.23 -11.41 -0.09
N ILE A 160 -15.27 -10.64 -0.59
CA ILE A 160 -14.91 -9.33 -0.04
C ILE A 160 -16.09 -8.38 -0.21
N SER A 161 -16.53 -7.79 0.91
CA SER A 161 -17.69 -6.91 0.95
C SER A 161 -17.37 -5.47 0.54
N HIS A 162 -16.20 -4.95 0.94
CA HIS A 162 -15.78 -3.58 0.66
C HIS A 162 -14.32 -3.51 0.24
N VAL A 163 -14.05 -2.66 -0.72
CA VAL A 163 -12.70 -2.33 -1.22
C VAL A 163 -12.48 -0.84 -1.14
N VAL A 164 -11.39 -0.41 -0.49
CA VAL A 164 -10.93 0.99 -0.52
C VAL A 164 -9.51 1.02 -1.06
N SER A 165 -9.29 1.70 -2.18
CA SER A 165 -7.96 1.89 -2.74
C SER A 165 -7.58 3.36 -2.76
N MET A 166 -6.45 3.69 -2.17
CA MET A 166 -5.87 5.03 -2.15
C MET A 166 -4.63 5.06 -3.05
N SER A 167 -4.63 5.90 -4.08
CA SER A 167 -3.50 6.08 -5.01
C SER A 167 -2.91 4.76 -5.53
N GLY A 168 -3.74 3.72 -5.74
CA GLY A 168 -3.31 2.44 -6.27
C GLY A 168 -3.02 2.50 -7.77
N PHE A 169 -1.97 1.85 -8.24
CA PHE A 169 -1.77 1.72 -9.69
C PHE A 169 -2.63 0.59 -10.27
N VAL A 170 -3.13 0.77 -11.49
CA VAL A 170 -4.13 -0.13 -12.11
C VAL A 170 -3.56 -1.52 -12.40
N SER A 171 -2.34 -1.59 -12.93
CA SER A 171 -1.66 -2.84 -13.26
C SER A 171 -0.15 -2.65 -13.32
N VAL A 172 0.61 -3.75 -13.17
CA VAL A 172 2.07 -3.75 -13.33
C VAL A 172 2.47 -3.21 -14.70
N LYS A 173 1.74 -3.59 -15.74
CA LYS A 173 1.99 -3.08 -17.10
C LYS A 173 1.90 -1.55 -17.14
N ARG A 174 0.84 -0.94 -16.58
CA ARG A 174 0.64 0.52 -16.64
C ARG A 174 1.66 1.30 -15.83
N ILE A 175 2.05 0.82 -14.64
CA ILE A 175 3.08 1.51 -13.86
C ILE A 175 4.46 1.41 -14.53
N VAL A 176 4.78 0.28 -15.17
CA VAL A 176 5.98 0.12 -16.01
C VAL A 176 5.92 1.03 -17.23
N GLU A 177 4.78 1.15 -17.91
CA GLU A 177 4.61 2.04 -19.05
C GLU A 177 4.76 3.51 -18.69
N GLN A 178 4.27 3.91 -17.52
CA GLN A 178 4.44 5.26 -16.98
C GLN A 178 5.90 5.54 -16.64
N THR A 179 6.56 4.62 -15.95
CA THR A 179 7.96 4.78 -15.47
C THR A 179 8.95 4.74 -16.63
N PHE A 180 8.75 3.82 -17.57
CA PHE A 180 9.60 3.64 -18.76
C PHE A 180 8.99 4.34 -19.96
N ALA A 181 8.82 5.68 -19.88
CA ALA A 181 8.33 6.51 -20.97
C ALA A 181 9.49 7.06 -21.83
N GLY A 182 9.17 7.68 -22.97
CA GLY A 182 10.15 8.34 -23.84
C GLY A 182 11.26 7.39 -24.31
N PRO A 183 12.55 7.73 -24.13
CA PRO A 183 13.71 6.92 -24.56
C PRO A 183 13.79 5.55 -23.86
N LEU A 184 13.11 5.35 -22.74
CA LEU A 184 13.14 4.09 -22.00
C LEU A 184 12.09 3.08 -22.50
N LYS A 185 11.16 3.45 -23.37
CA LYS A 185 10.13 2.57 -23.94
C LYS A 185 10.66 1.20 -24.44
N PRO A 186 11.82 1.11 -25.13
CA PRO A 186 12.29 -0.16 -25.64
C PRO A 186 12.57 -1.22 -24.55
N TYR A 187 12.82 -0.80 -23.29
CA TYR A 187 13.13 -1.70 -22.18
C TYR A 187 11.91 -2.29 -21.48
N ARG A 188 10.69 -1.79 -21.76
CA ARG A 188 9.44 -2.25 -21.12
C ARG A 188 9.24 -3.76 -21.23
N LYS A 189 9.53 -4.35 -22.40
CA LYS A 189 9.39 -5.80 -22.61
C LYS A 189 10.29 -6.60 -21.68
N ALA A 190 11.55 -6.18 -21.53
CA ALA A 190 12.51 -6.85 -20.64
C ALA A 190 12.15 -6.68 -19.16
N ILE A 191 11.65 -5.50 -18.76
CA ILE A 191 11.15 -5.27 -17.41
C ILE A 191 9.91 -6.14 -17.12
N MET A 192 8.94 -6.18 -18.02
CA MET A 192 7.74 -7.04 -17.87
C MET A 192 8.10 -8.53 -17.84
N ALA A 193 9.13 -8.97 -18.57
CA ALA A 193 9.62 -10.35 -18.49
C ALA A 193 10.18 -10.65 -17.08
N LEU A 194 10.92 -9.72 -16.48
CA LEU A 194 11.45 -9.84 -15.13
C LEU A 194 10.32 -9.89 -14.07
N GLU A 195 9.32 -9.01 -14.19
CA GLU A 195 8.15 -9.01 -13.30
C GLU A 195 7.35 -10.33 -13.43
N ARG A 196 7.22 -10.86 -14.64
CA ARG A 196 6.54 -12.15 -14.90
C ARG A 196 7.33 -13.32 -14.34
N GLU A 197 8.64 -13.32 -14.47
CA GLU A 197 9.50 -14.36 -13.87
C GLU A 197 9.31 -14.42 -12.34
N ALA A 198 9.15 -13.26 -11.70
CA ALA A 198 8.96 -13.15 -10.26
C ALA A 198 7.56 -13.59 -9.79
N ASN A 199 6.50 -13.21 -10.54
CA ASN A 199 5.10 -13.37 -10.11
C ASN A 199 4.17 -13.69 -11.29
N GLU A 200 4.38 -14.81 -11.98
CA GLU A 200 3.65 -15.18 -13.20
C GLU A 200 2.12 -15.14 -13.03
N LYS A 201 1.61 -15.69 -11.92
CA LYS A 201 0.17 -15.75 -11.62
C LYS A 201 -0.48 -14.37 -11.45
N TYR A 202 0.27 -13.36 -10.97
CA TYR A 202 -0.30 -12.11 -10.50
C TYR A 202 0.03 -10.88 -11.36
N VAL A 203 1.06 -10.98 -12.22
CA VAL A 203 1.63 -9.84 -12.97
C VAL A 203 0.68 -9.24 -14.01
N ASP A 204 -0.24 -10.03 -14.53
CA ASP A 204 -1.18 -9.62 -15.59
C ASP A 204 -2.53 -9.11 -15.07
N HIS A 205 -2.74 -9.07 -13.74
CA HIS A 205 -3.96 -8.49 -13.18
C HIS A 205 -4.06 -6.99 -13.49
N ASP A 206 -5.27 -6.58 -13.90
CA ASP A 206 -5.62 -5.18 -14.20
C ASP A 206 -6.88 -4.82 -13.41
N ALA A 207 -6.79 -3.76 -12.62
CA ALA A 207 -7.86 -3.34 -11.71
C ALA A 207 -9.18 -3.00 -12.43
N VAL A 208 -9.13 -2.52 -13.68
CA VAL A 208 -10.35 -2.30 -14.46
C VAL A 208 -11.10 -3.63 -14.68
N GLU A 209 -10.37 -4.66 -15.10
CA GLU A 209 -10.98 -5.97 -15.34
C GLU A 209 -11.39 -6.65 -14.02
N SER A 210 -10.56 -6.57 -12.98
CA SER A 210 -10.85 -7.13 -11.66
C SER A 210 -12.11 -6.52 -11.03
N LEU A 211 -12.29 -5.19 -11.15
CA LEU A 211 -13.42 -4.49 -10.56
C LEU A 211 -14.69 -4.53 -11.39
N LYS A 212 -14.63 -4.84 -12.70
CA LYS A 212 -15.83 -5.05 -13.52
C LYS A 212 -16.69 -6.22 -13.01
N GLY A 213 -16.05 -7.27 -12.52
CA GLY A 213 -16.70 -8.50 -12.09
C GLY A 213 -17.07 -8.56 -10.60
N THR A 214 -16.72 -7.55 -9.80
CA THR A 214 -16.99 -7.61 -8.36
C THR A 214 -18.35 -7.05 -7.98
N ASP A 215 -18.97 -7.66 -6.96
CA ASP A 215 -20.15 -7.15 -6.26
C ASP A 215 -19.79 -6.35 -5.01
N ALA A 216 -18.51 -6.31 -4.61
CA ALA A 216 -18.02 -5.52 -3.51
C ALA A 216 -18.35 -4.03 -3.69
N LYS A 217 -18.64 -3.33 -2.61
CA LYS A 217 -18.69 -1.86 -2.62
C LYS A 217 -17.26 -1.32 -2.72
N VAL A 218 -16.99 -0.50 -3.73
CA VAL A 218 -15.63 -0.02 -4.03
C VAL A 218 -15.56 1.49 -3.88
N LEU A 219 -14.52 1.98 -3.19
CA LEU A 219 -14.16 3.39 -3.10
C LEU A 219 -12.73 3.60 -3.59
N LEU A 220 -12.58 4.40 -4.65
CA LEU A 220 -11.31 4.71 -5.28
C LEU A 220 -10.95 6.18 -5.01
N ILE A 221 -9.89 6.40 -4.22
CA ILE A 221 -9.46 7.73 -3.76
C ILE A 221 -8.08 8.06 -4.36
N TYR A 222 -8.00 9.15 -5.11
CA TYR A 222 -6.78 9.61 -5.76
C TYR A 222 -6.53 11.09 -5.52
N SER A 223 -5.36 11.58 -5.88
CA SER A 223 -5.07 13.00 -5.98
C SER A 223 -4.71 13.38 -7.42
N ALA A 224 -5.22 14.50 -7.89
CA ALA A 224 -5.01 14.94 -9.28
C ALA A 224 -3.55 15.29 -9.57
N ASP A 225 -2.80 15.67 -8.55
CA ASP A 225 -1.41 16.08 -8.59
C ASP A 225 -0.42 14.99 -8.14
N ASP A 226 -0.86 13.73 -8.06
CA ASP A 226 0.00 12.60 -7.67
C ASP A 226 1.16 12.41 -8.67
N PRO A 227 2.43 12.57 -8.25
CA PRO A 227 3.58 12.41 -9.12
C PRO A 227 4.01 10.94 -9.29
N VAL A 228 3.57 10.06 -8.39
CA VAL A 228 3.97 8.65 -8.31
C VAL A 228 3.02 7.77 -9.10
N VAL A 229 1.71 7.88 -8.83
CA VAL A 229 0.64 7.17 -9.53
C VAL A 229 -0.20 8.20 -10.28
N LYS A 230 0.26 8.56 -11.48
CA LYS A 230 -0.30 9.69 -12.24
C LYS A 230 -1.76 9.46 -12.59
N LYS A 231 -2.58 10.48 -12.35
CA LYS A 231 -4.02 10.50 -12.66
C LYS A 231 -4.32 9.98 -14.07
N VAL A 232 -3.65 10.52 -15.09
CA VAL A 232 -3.87 10.17 -16.50
C VAL A 232 -3.57 8.70 -16.82
N SER A 233 -2.65 8.07 -16.07
CA SER A 233 -2.24 6.68 -16.30
C SER A 233 -3.06 5.67 -15.51
N HIS A 234 -3.66 6.08 -14.39
CA HIS A 234 -4.28 5.15 -13.44
C HIS A 234 -5.72 5.54 -13.09
N TYR A 235 -6.00 6.76 -12.62
CA TYR A 235 -7.36 7.17 -12.25
C TYR A 235 -8.29 7.30 -13.47
N ASP A 236 -7.88 8.00 -14.52
CA ASP A 236 -8.72 8.21 -15.71
C ASP A 236 -9.12 6.89 -16.40
N PRO A 237 -8.23 5.89 -16.55
CA PRO A 237 -8.61 4.57 -17.04
C PRO A 237 -9.63 3.82 -16.17
N LEU A 238 -9.56 3.96 -14.83
CA LEU A 238 -10.55 3.39 -13.93
C LEU A 238 -11.91 4.03 -14.11
N VAL A 239 -11.96 5.38 -14.14
CA VAL A 239 -13.21 6.11 -14.38
C VAL A 239 -13.84 5.70 -15.71
N LEU A 240 -13.04 5.67 -16.78
CA LEU A 240 -13.51 5.31 -18.10
C LEU A 240 -13.97 3.84 -18.18
N GLY A 241 -13.18 2.93 -17.63
CA GLY A 241 -13.43 1.48 -17.76
C GLY A 241 -14.53 0.95 -16.85
N LEU A 242 -14.86 1.68 -15.77
CA LEU A 242 -15.84 1.29 -14.76
C LEU A 242 -17.08 2.19 -14.75
N GLN A 243 -17.25 3.00 -15.80
CA GLN A 243 -18.42 3.86 -15.96
C GLN A 243 -19.70 3.06 -15.91
N GLY A 244 -20.70 3.54 -15.13
CA GLY A 244 -22.00 2.89 -14.98
C GLY A 244 -22.07 1.76 -13.95
N LYS A 245 -20.97 1.45 -13.24
CA LYS A 245 -20.97 0.52 -12.11
C LYS A 245 -21.44 1.25 -10.83
N GLU A 246 -22.65 0.94 -10.36
CA GLU A 246 -23.28 1.61 -9.20
C GLU A 246 -22.60 1.30 -7.87
N ASN A 247 -21.93 0.14 -7.77
CA ASN A 247 -21.20 -0.28 -6.60
C ASN A 247 -19.78 0.37 -6.48
N ILE A 248 -19.37 1.21 -7.46
CA ILE A 248 -18.05 1.84 -7.49
C ILE A 248 -18.17 3.35 -7.37
N ARG A 249 -17.48 3.89 -6.38
CA ARG A 249 -17.39 5.33 -6.09
C ARG A 249 -15.99 5.84 -6.37
N PHE A 250 -15.91 7.00 -7.01
CA PHE A 250 -14.66 7.71 -7.32
C PHE A 250 -14.57 8.98 -6.49
N HIS A 251 -13.40 9.23 -5.91
CA HIS A 251 -13.09 10.45 -5.20
C HIS A 251 -11.73 10.98 -5.63
N LEU A 252 -11.66 12.27 -5.98
CA LEU A 252 -10.45 12.92 -6.49
C LEU A 252 -10.12 14.15 -5.66
N GLU A 253 -9.04 14.08 -4.93
CA GLU A 253 -8.47 15.16 -4.13
C GLU A 253 -7.58 16.08 -4.97
N GLN A 254 -7.22 17.25 -4.40
CA GLN A 254 -6.32 18.23 -4.99
C GLN A 254 -5.26 18.63 -3.96
N GLY A 255 -4.01 18.80 -4.41
CA GLY A 255 -2.93 19.29 -3.56
C GLY A 255 -2.45 18.31 -2.50
N LYS A 256 -2.76 17.01 -2.67
CA LYS A 256 -2.40 15.95 -1.71
C LYS A 256 -1.34 14.99 -2.23
N ALA A 257 -0.82 15.23 -3.43
CA ALA A 257 0.20 14.41 -4.07
C ALA A 257 -0.12 12.90 -3.94
N HIS A 258 0.82 12.07 -3.45
CA HIS A 258 0.62 10.62 -3.33
C HIS A 258 -0.10 10.17 -2.03
N ASN A 259 -0.58 11.10 -1.19
CA ASN A 259 -1.20 10.77 0.10
C ASN A 259 -2.59 11.41 0.23
N PRO A 260 -3.62 10.89 -0.47
CA PRO A 260 -4.91 11.54 -0.56
C PRO A 260 -5.68 11.60 0.77
N SER A 261 -5.36 10.74 1.74
CA SER A 261 -5.95 10.75 3.08
C SER A 261 -5.34 11.78 4.04
N TYR A 262 -4.21 12.41 3.66
CA TYR A 262 -3.55 13.42 4.50
C TYR A 262 -4.10 14.81 4.23
N THR A 263 -3.94 15.73 5.20
CA THR A 263 -4.17 17.15 4.94
C THR A 263 -3.14 17.69 3.94
N ALA A 264 -3.51 18.70 3.16
CA ALA A 264 -2.56 19.33 2.22
C ALA A 264 -1.33 19.94 2.94
N GLU A 265 -1.50 20.40 4.19
CA GLU A 265 -0.42 20.89 5.02
C GLU A 265 0.55 19.77 5.40
N ALA A 266 0.05 18.62 5.85
CA ALA A 266 0.87 17.44 6.17
C ALA A 266 1.67 16.97 4.95
N VAL A 267 1.04 16.92 3.77
CA VAL A 267 1.71 16.56 2.51
C VAL A 267 2.85 17.51 2.18
N LYS A 268 2.62 18.82 2.31
CA LYS A 268 3.66 19.83 2.10
C LYS A 268 4.82 19.70 3.10
N TYR A 269 4.52 19.44 4.37
CA TYR A 269 5.52 19.24 5.41
C TYR A 269 6.35 17.99 5.15
N LYS A 270 5.69 16.88 4.77
CA LYS A 270 6.30 15.60 4.38
C LYS A 270 7.22 15.75 3.14
N ASP A 271 6.81 16.52 2.14
CA ASP A 271 7.65 16.80 0.96
C ASP A 271 8.92 17.56 1.36
N GLY A 272 8.82 18.53 2.26
CA GLY A 272 9.96 19.24 2.85
C GLY A 272 10.94 18.31 3.54
N PHE A 273 10.43 17.37 4.35
CA PHE A 273 11.23 16.34 5.02
C PHE A 273 12.00 15.48 4.02
N PHE A 274 11.34 14.91 3.01
CA PHE A 274 12.00 14.04 2.03
C PHE A 274 13.05 14.79 1.18
N LYS A 275 12.80 16.04 0.83
CA LYS A 275 13.79 16.89 0.16
C LYS A 275 15.03 17.12 1.03
N ALA A 276 14.85 17.32 2.32
CA ALA A 276 15.95 17.48 3.27
C ALA A 276 16.67 16.15 3.51
N LEU A 277 15.95 15.04 3.65
CA LEU A 277 16.51 13.70 3.79
C LEU A 277 17.39 13.32 2.58
N GLN A 278 16.92 13.60 1.35
CA GLN A 278 17.74 13.37 0.15
C GLN A 278 19.04 14.18 0.16
N LYS A 279 19.03 15.43 0.65
CA LYS A 279 20.25 16.23 0.81
C LYS A 279 21.20 15.60 1.82
N LEU A 280 20.66 15.08 2.92
CA LEU A 280 21.44 14.41 3.95
C LEU A 280 22.08 13.12 3.39
N GLN A 281 21.29 12.28 2.69
CA GLN A 281 21.74 11.04 2.07
C GLN A 281 22.86 11.25 1.04
N LYS A 282 22.82 12.34 0.25
CA LYS A 282 23.87 12.70 -0.71
C LYS A 282 25.24 12.97 -0.05
N ARG A 283 25.28 13.24 1.25
CA ARG A 283 26.54 13.39 2.01
C ARG A 283 27.17 12.03 2.36
N GLY A 284 26.42 10.92 2.20
CA GLY A 284 26.91 9.56 2.34
C GLY A 284 27.55 9.27 3.69
N SER A 285 28.73 8.64 3.69
CA SER A 285 29.47 8.27 4.88
C SER A 285 29.97 9.46 5.75
N LYS A 286 29.81 10.69 5.27
CA LYS A 286 30.14 11.91 6.04
C LYS A 286 29.07 12.23 7.10
N VAL A 287 27.91 11.57 7.06
CA VAL A 287 26.83 11.74 8.03
C VAL A 287 26.97 10.70 9.13
N SER A 288 27.21 11.13 10.35
CA SER A 288 27.27 10.23 11.51
C SER A 288 25.89 9.69 11.88
N ALA A 289 25.86 8.55 12.60
CA ALA A 289 24.60 7.99 13.12
C ALA A 289 23.88 8.98 14.05
N GLY A 290 24.62 9.72 14.89
CA GLY A 290 24.06 10.75 15.76
C GLY A 290 23.44 11.92 15.00
N GLU A 291 24.09 12.39 13.92
CA GLU A 291 23.54 13.45 13.06
C GLU A 291 22.27 12.98 12.33
N ARG A 292 22.23 11.72 11.85
CA ARG A 292 21.04 11.14 11.24
C ARG A 292 19.88 11.05 12.25
N LYS A 293 20.15 10.56 13.46
CA LYS A 293 19.16 10.48 14.54
C LYS A 293 18.61 11.87 14.90
N ALA A 294 19.49 12.85 15.12
CA ALA A 294 19.08 14.23 15.41
C ALA A 294 18.24 14.84 14.28
N PHE A 295 18.58 14.56 13.02
CA PHE A 295 17.79 14.98 11.88
C PHE A 295 16.36 14.38 11.93
N MET A 296 16.22 13.08 12.18
CA MET A 296 14.90 12.42 12.29
C MET A 296 14.08 12.99 13.46
N GLU A 297 14.70 13.21 14.61
CA GLU A 297 14.06 13.75 15.81
C GLU A 297 13.70 15.25 15.70
N SER A 298 14.25 15.97 14.73
CA SER A 298 13.93 17.39 14.49
C SER A 298 12.59 17.63 13.80
N TYR A 299 11.92 16.57 13.32
CA TYR A 299 10.66 16.68 12.61
C TYR A 299 9.46 16.29 13.48
N ASP A 300 8.37 17.02 13.31
CA ASP A 300 7.07 16.69 13.92
C ASP A 300 6.36 15.62 13.12
N TRP A 301 6.41 14.38 13.58
CA TRP A 301 5.84 13.22 12.91
C TRP A 301 4.31 13.19 12.97
N LEU A 302 3.69 13.74 14.03
CA LEU A 302 2.23 13.87 14.09
C LEU A 302 1.73 14.85 13.03
N ARG A 303 2.38 16.00 12.91
CA ARG A 303 2.09 16.98 11.86
C ARG A 303 2.28 16.38 10.46
N MET A 304 3.37 15.62 10.26
CA MET A 304 3.70 14.99 8.97
C MET A 304 2.66 13.98 8.51
N THR A 305 1.94 13.37 9.45
CA THR A 305 0.97 12.30 9.22
C THR A 305 -0.46 12.70 9.58
N THR A 306 -0.74 14.02 9.67
CA THR A 306 -2.07 14.51 9.99
C THR A 306 -3.06 14.09 8.91
N GLN A 307 -4.09 13.35 9.34
CA GLN A 307 -5.13 12.81 8.47
C GLN A 307 -6.21 13.86 8.17
N ASP A 308 -6.81 13.80 6.98
CA ASP A 308 -7.92 14.67 6.58
C ASP A 308 -9.26 14.07 7.02
N GLU A 309 -9.91 14.72 7.98
CA GLU A 309 -11.17 14.23 8.57
C GLU A 309 -12.25 13.98 7.51
N LYS A 310 -12.37 14.83 6.49
CA LYS A 310 -13.40 14.69 5.44
C LYS A 310 -13.18 13.43 4.59
N VAL A 311 -11.93 13.13 4.28
CA VAL A 311 -11.60 11.91 3.54
C VAL A 311 -11.83 10.69 4.41
N TRP A 312 -11.51 10.77 5.70
CA TRP A 312 -11.77 9.68 6.64
C TRP A 312 -13.25 9.46 6.91
N ASP A 313 -14.06 10.50 7.01
CA ASP A 313 -15.52 10.38 7.09
C ASP A 313 -16.09 9.64 5.86
N LEU A 314 -15.58 9.95 4.67
CA LEU A 314 -15.95 9.25 3.44
C LEU A 314 -15.57 7.76 3.50
N ILE A 315 -14.33 7.45 3.91
CA ILE A 315 -13.83 6.07 4.04
C ILE A 315 -14.66 5.28 5.05
N VAL A 316 -14.84 5.82 6.26
CA VAL A 316 -15.57 5.14 7.34
C VAL A 316 -17.03 4.94 6.97
N SER A 317 -17.68 5.95 6.39
CA SER A 317 -19.07 5.84 5.93
C SER A 317 -19.21 4.77 4.84
N HIS A 318 -18.26 4.69 3.92
CA HIS A 318 -18.26 3.65 2.88
C HIS A 318 -18.09 2.24 3.48
N LEU A 319 -17.14 2.07 4.40
CA LEU A 319 -16.86 0.77 5.02
C LEU A 319 -17.99 0.29 5.94
N LYS A 320 -18.80 1.19 6.50
CA LYS A 320 -19.94 0.87 7.37
C LYS A 320 -21.26 0.66 6.61
N ALA A 321 -21.32 1.04 5.35
CA ALA A 321 -22.52 0.89 4.53
C ALA A 321 -22.76 -0.58 4.14
#